data_147deef87f4f513c19130efb85f13e85
#
_entry.id   147deef87f4f513c19130efb85f13e85
#
_cell.length_a   1.000
_cell.length_b   1.000
_cell.length_c   1.000
_cell.angle_alpha   90.00
_cell.angle_beta   90.00
_cell.angle_gamma   90.00
#
_symmetry.space_group_name_H-M   'P 1'
#
loop_
_entity.id
_entity.type
_entity.pdbx_description
1 polymer ?
#
loop_
_entity_poly.entity_id
_entity_poly.type
_entity_poly.pdbx_seq_one_letter_code
_entity_poly.pdbx_strand_id
1 'polypeptide(L)'
;MRTQLLEALQNDWGPLQGCQCKTLEPVGSASTWRADLSDGRSLFLKLASPAMLNAEARGLRSLQQWADSTLLLIPDPLGIVPVGELAALILPWLESGRGDQYDLGRGLALLHRRSADAGIDRFGWDEEGFIGLGPQPAGWLTSWGHAFVTLRLTPQLQLASTWGVALDKLEPLLAATQVWLDQHEPHPCLVHGDLWGGNASVLADGRGVLIDPACWWADREVDLAMTRLFGGFSARFYEGYQLEWPLNPSYDERIEVYNLYHLLNHANIFGGAYKQQCLTALNAMRSLLL
;
A
#
# COMPACT_ATOMS: atom_id res chain seq x y z
N MET A 1 22.89 11.32 11.48
CA MET A 1 21.74 11.23 10.56
C MET A 1 21.56 12.51 9.72
N ARG A 2 21.22 13.68 10.32
CA ARG A 2 21.01 14.94 9.56
C ARG A 2 22.22 15.31 8.69
N THR A 3 23.43 15.27 9.25
CA THR A 3 24.69 15.57 8.53
C THR A 3 24.91 14.62 7.36
N GLN A 4 24.77 13.32 7.59
CA GLN A 4 24.90 12.29 6.55
C GLN A 4 23.89 12.47 5.42
N LEU A 5 22.63 12.84 5.76
CA LEU A 5 21.60 13.09 4.77
C LEU A 5 21.91 14.34 3.92
N LEU A 6 22.43 15.41 4.54
CA LEU A 6 22.90 16.61 3.82
C LEU A 6 24.06 16.28 2.87
N GLU A 7 25.04 15.51 3.33
CA GLU A 7 26.18 15.08 2.52
C GLU A 7 25.71 14.22 1.32
N ALA A 8 24.81 13.26 1.55
CA ALA A 8 24.25 12.43 0.51
C ALA A 8 23.50 13.25 -0.55
N LEU A 9 22.70 14.22 -0.13
CA LEU A 9 22.00 15.11 -1.06
C LEU A 9 22.96 15.97 -1.89
N GLN A 10 24.07 16.41 -1.30
CA GLN A 10 25.02 17.31 -1.98
C GLN A 10 25.99 16.57 -2.91
N ASN A 11 26.41 15.35 -2.55
CA ASN A 11 27.45 14.63 -3.26
C ASN A 11 26.94 13.63 -4.29
N ASP A 12 25.81 12.96 -4.03
CA ASP A 12 25.39 11.77 -4.77
C ASP A 12 24.14 12.00 -5.63
N TRP A 13 23.50 13.17 -5.55
CA TRP A 13 22.25 13.37 -6.25
C TRP A 13 22.34 14.42 -7.36
N GLY A 14 22.46 13.96 -8.61
CA GLY A 14 22.59 14.80 -9.80
C GLY A 14 21.50 15.87 -10.00
N PRO A 15 20.20 15.65 -9.67
CA PRO A 15 19.16 16.67 -9.75
C PRO A 15 19.35 17.89 -8.85
N LEU A 16 20.26 17.84 -7.85
CA LEU A 16 20.66 18.99 -7.04
C LEU A 16 21.87 19.77 -7.62
N GLN A 17 22.40 19.41 -8.79
CA GLN A 17 23.53 20.14 -9.36
C GLN A 17 23.21 21.64 -9.45
N GLY A 18 23.98 22.45 -8.70
CA GLY A 18 23.80 23.89 -8.61
C GLY A 18 22.79 24.38 -7.57
N CYS A 19 22.08 23.48 -6.86
CA CYS A 19 21.17 23.84 -5.78
C CYS A 19 21.77 23.54 -4.41
N GLN A 20 21.44 24.35 -3.43
CA GLN A 20 21.79 24.14 -2.03
C GLN A 20 20.55 23.77 -1.21
N CYS A 21 20.68 22.83 -0.30
CA CYS A 21 19.68 22.57 0.72
C CYS A 21 19.72 23.71 1.76
N LYS A 22 18.67 24.54 1.83
CA LYS A 22 18.54 25.65 2.78
C LYS A 22 18.12 25.16 4.14
N THR A 23 17.09 24.31 4.18
CA THR A 23 16.58 23.72 5.42
C THR A 23 16.46 22.22 5.27
N LEU A 24 16.66 21.49 6.36
CA LEU A 24 16.43 20.06 6.46
C LEU A 24 15.84 19.76 7.84
N GLU A 25 14.55 19.42 7.88
CA GLU A 25 13.79 19.26 9.11
C GLU A 25 13.05 17.91 9.13
N PRO A 26 12.96 17.23 10.30
CA PRO A 26 12.19 16.02 10.42
C PRO A 26 10.69 16.36 10.29
N VAL A 27 9.92 15.49 9.65
CA VAL A 27 8.46 15.63 9.49
C VAL A 27 7.76 14.28 9.75
N GLY A 28 6.69 14.29 10.53
CA GLY A 28 5.91 13.10 10.82
C GLY A 28 6.66 12.08 11.70
N SER A 29 7.47 11.22 11.10
CA SER A 29 8.24 10.18 11.79
C SER A 29 9.72 10.51 11.91
N ALA A 30 10.46 9.76 12.73
CA ALA A 30 11.93 9.94 12.86
C ALA A 30 12.72 9.60 11.58
N SER A 31 12.09 8.88 10.64
CA SER A 31 12.70 8.47 9.37
C SER A 31 12.32 9.35 8.17
N THR A 32 11.49 10.38 8.37
CA THR A 32 11.00 11.24 7.29
C THR A 32 11.42 12.68 7.49
N TRP A 33 11.79 13.35 6.39
CA TRP A 33 12.37 14.69 6.40
C TRP A 33 11.81 15.54 5.26
N ARG A 34 11.76 16.85 5.48
CA ARG A 34 11.54 17.87 4.45
C ARG A 34 12.84 18.61 4.19
N ALA A 35 13.21 18.78 2.93
CA ALA A 35 14.32 19.62 2.50
C ALA A 35 13.79 20.74 1.59
N ASP A 36 14.08 22.01 1.96
CA ASP A 36 13.79 23.15 1.10
C ASP A 36 15.08 23.59 0.39
N LEU A 37 14.99 23.77 -0.92
CA LEU A 37 16.14 24.04 -1.79
C LEU A 37 16.28 25.54 -2.13
N SER A 38 17.47 25.91 -2.61
CA SER A 38 17.77 27.30 -2.99
C SER A 38 16.99 27.78 -4.22
N ASP A 39 16.53 26.86 -5.07
CA ASP A 39 15.73 27.13 -6.27
C ASP A 39 14.21 27.20 -5.99
N GLY A 40 13.78 27.06 -4.74
CA GLY A 40 12.39 27.13 -4.29
C GLY A 40 11.65 25.80 -4.30
N ARG A 41 12.26 24.70 -4.76
CA ARG A 41 11.68 23.36 -4.61
C ARG A 41 11.74 22.89 -3.16
N SER A 42 10.76 22.09 -2.77
CA SER A 42 10.76 21.33 -1.52
C SER A 42 10.69 19.84 -1.82
N LEU A 43 11.38 19.04 -1.02
CA LEU A 43 11.49 17.60 -1.17
C LEU A 43 11.01 16.89 0.09
N PHE A 44 10.40 15.73 -0.10
CA PHE A 44 10.17 14.75 0.94
C PHE A 44 11.23 13.66 0.84
N LEU A 45 11.81 13.28 2.00
CA LEU A 45 12.86 12.29 2.10
C LEU A 45 12.42 11.21 3.09
N LYS A 46 12.51 9.96 2.69
CA LYS A 46 12.18 8.80 3.55
C LYS A 46 13.42 7.92 3.69
N LEU A 47 13.84 7.67 4.93
CA LEU A 47 14.97 6.82 5.27
C LEU A 47 14.49 5.40 5.61
N ALA A 48 15.05 4.42 4.92
CA ALA A 48 14.83 3.01 5.22
C ALA A 48 15.96 2.15 4.62
N SER A 49 15.84 0.82 4.67
CA SER A 49 16.75 -0.06 3.95
C SER A 49 16.63 0.15 2.43
N PRO A 50 17.72 0.02 1.67
CA PRO A 50 17.68 0.15 0.21
C PRO A 50 16.63 -0.75 -0.45
N ALA A 51 16.45 -1.97 0.06
CA ALA A 51 15.46 -2.93 -0.47
C ALA A 51 14.03 -2.41 -0.35
N MET A 52 13.65 -1.88 0.84
CA MET A 52 12.31 -1.30 1.07
C MET A 52 12.05 -0.11 0.17
N LEU A 53 13.01 0.82 0.06
CA LEU A 53 12.84 2.03 -0.75
C LEU A 53 12.79 1.73 -2.26
N ASN A 54 13.54 0.74 -2.72
CA ASN A 54 13.45 0.28 -4.11
C ASN A 54 12.08 -0.36 -4.40
N ALA A 55 11.54 -1.16 -3.48
CA ALA A 55 10.20 -1.74 -3.63
C ALA A 55 9.13 -0.63 -3.67
N GLU A 56 9.19 0.36 -2.78
CA GLU A 56 8.28 1.50 -2.75
C GLU A 56 8.37 2.33 -4.03
N ALA A 57 9.57 2.68 -4.48
CA ALA A 57 9.79 3.44 -5.70
C ALA A 57 9.24 2.70 -6.95
N ARG A 58 9.39 1.38 -7.01
CA ARG A 58 8.76 0.56 -8.08
C ARG A 58 7.24 0.61 -8.00
N GLY A 59 6.68 0.48 -6.80
CA GLY A 59 5.24 0.58 -6.58
C GLY A 59 4.67 1.92 -7.05
N LEU A 60 5.31 3.03 -6.65
CA LEU A 60 4.91 4.38 -7.08
C LEU A 60 4.92 4.51 -8.61
N ARG A 61 6.02 4.10 -9.27
CA ARG A 61 6.10 4.15 -10.75
C ARG A 61 5.06 3.27 -11.42
N SER A 62 4.75 2.12 -10.84
CA SER A 62 3.73 1.22 -11.38
C SER A 62 2.33 1.83 -11.28
N LEU A 63 1.98 2.45 -10.14
CA LEU A 63 0.70 3.16 -9.99
C LEU A 63 0.58 4.34 -10.95
N GLN A 64 1.67 5.10 -11.18
CA GLN A 64 1.68 6.22 -12.13
C GLN A 64 1.26 5.84 -13.53
N GLN A 65 1.60 4.63 -13.99
CA GLN A 65 1.24 4.18 -15.35
C GLN A 65 -0.26 4.12 -15.58
N TRP A 66 -1.06 3.92 -14.54
CA TRP A 66 -2.50 3.73 -14.62
C TRP A 66 -3.30 4.90 -14.04
N ALA A 67 -2.66 5.77 -13.26
CA ALA A 67 -3.31 6.91 -12.64
C ALA A 67 -3.75 7.96 -13.68
N ASP A 68 -4.93 8.53 -13.45
CA ASP A 68 -5.34 9.74 -14.14
C ASP A 68 -4.82 10.95 -13.36
N SER A 69 -3.78 11.60 -13.85
CA SER A 69 -3.14 12.72 -13.17
C SER A 69 -4.03 13.95 -12.96
N THR A 70 -5.19 14.00 -13.60
CA THR A 70 -6.18 15.05 -13.36
C THR A 70 -7.04 14.79 -12.11
N LEU A 71 -7.09 13.55 -11.63
CA LEU A 71 -7.86 13.12 -10.47
C LEU A 71 -6.99 12.61 -9.33
N LEU A 72 -5.89 11.91 -9.67
CA LEU A 72 -5.05 11.19 -8.72
C LEU A 72 -3.57 11.41 -9.03
N LEU A 73 -2.86 12.03 -8.10
CA LEU A 73 -1.42 12.23 -8.17
C LEU A 73 -0.69 11.12 -7.42
N ILE A 74 0.23 10.47 -8.08
CA ILE A 74 1.22 9.57 -7.49
C ILE A 74 2.58 10.29 -7.56
N PRO A 75 3.28 10.56 -6.45
CA PRO A 75 4.55 11.28 -6.49
C PRO A 75 5.61 10.49 -7.26
N ASP A 76 6.36 11.19 -8.12
CA ASP A 76 7.45 10.58 -8.89
C ASP A 76 8.68 10.37 -8.00
N PRO A 77 9.23 9.15 -7.90
CA PRO A 77 10.50 8.90 -7.24
C PRO A 77 11.66 9.58 -7.97
N LEU A 78 12.13 10.69 -7.43
CA LEU A 78 13.21 11.50 -8.02
C LEU A 78 14.57 10.81 -7.92
N GLY A 79 14.75 9.95 -6.92
CA GLY A 79 15.97 9.16 -6.74
C GLY A 79 16.02 8.45 -5.40
N ILE A 80 17.00 7.56 -5.28
CA ILE A 80 17.37 6.91 -4.02
C ILE A 80 18.87 7.15 -3.83
N VAL A 81 19.27 7.73 -2.71
CA VAL A 81 20.66 8.02 -2.40
C VAL A 81 21.10 7.24 -1.16
N PRO A 82 22.35 6.72 -1.11
CA PRO A 82 22.85 6.03 0.06
C PRO A 82 23.09 7.01 1.23
N VAL A 83 22.73 6.59 2.45
CA VAL A 83 22.94 7.36 3.69
C VAL A 83 23.48 6.41 4.77
N GLY A 84 24.78 6.18 4.77
CA GLY A 84 25.41 5.17 5.60
C GLY A 84 24.93 3.75 5.24
N GLU A 85 24.39 3.02 6.21
CA GLU A 85 23.79 1.67 5.98
C GLU A 85 22.34 1.73 5.47
N LEU A 86 21.73 2.90 5.50
CA LEU A 86 20.39 3.17 4.98
C LEU A 86 20.47 3.84 3.60
N ALA A 87 19.32 4.13 3.04
CA ALA A 87 19.15 5.00 1.89
C ALA A 87 18.06 6.03 2.17
N ALA A 88 18.00 7.06 1.34
CA ALA A 88 16.90 8.03 1.32
C ALA A 88 16.19 7.98 -0.02
N LEU A 89 14.90 7.66 -0.03
CA LEU A 89 14.00 7.89 -1.15
C LEU A 89 13.63 9.37 -1.19
N ILE A 90 13.78 9.97 -2.36
CA ILE A 90 13.51 11.38 -2.60
C ILE A 90 12.27 11.52 -3.46
N LEU A 91 11.27 12.22 -2.93
CA LEU A 91 10.01 12.53 -3.61
C LEU A 91 9.82 14.05 -3.65
N PRO A 92 9.01 14.60 -4.57
CA PRO A 92 8.56 15.97 -4.47
C PRO A 92 7.76 16.17 -3.17
N TRP A 93 7.93 17.29 -2.51
CA TRP A 93 7.06 17.69 -1.41
C TRP A 93 5.68 18.06 -1.95
N LEU A 94 4.63 17.48 -1.40
CA LEU A 94 3.25 17.77 -1.78
C LEU A 94 2.55 18.48 -0.61
N GLU A 95 2.05 19.68 -0.86
CA GLU A 95 1.18 20.38 0.07
C GLU A 95 -0.21 19.75 0.03
N SER A 96 -0.38 18.71 0.82
CA SER A 96 -1.60 17.92 0.86
C SER A 96 -2.23 17.94 2.25
N GLY A 97 -3.51 17.63 2.34
CA GLY A 97 -4.23 17.67 3.58
C GLY A 97 -5.55 16.92 3.51
N ARG A 98 -6.52 17.40 4.29
CA ARG A 98 -7.91 16.91 4.27
C ARG A 98 -8.73 17.76 3.32
N GLY A 99 -9.52 17.13 2.47
CA GLY A 99 -10.40 17.79 1.51
C GLY A 99 -11.54 16.88 1.07
N ASP A 100 -12.27 17.29 0.04
CA ASP A 100 -13.26 16.42 -0.60
C ASP A 100 -12.55 15.26 -1.30
N GLN A 101 -12.84 14.03 -0.90
CA GLN A 101 -12.21 12.82 -1.40
C GLN A 101 -12.91 12.23 -2.63
N TYR A 102 -13.82 12.95 -3.26
CA TYR A 102 -14.58 12.44 -4.39
C TYR A 102 -13.67 12.07 -5.57
N ASP A 103 -12.77 12.98 -5.95
CA ASP A 103 -11.82 12.73 -7.05
C ASP A 103 -10.74 11.72 -6.67
N LEU A 104 -10.35 11.59 -5.39
CA LEU A 104 -9.53 10.50 -4.89
C LEU A 104 -10.19 9.14 -5.16
N GLY A 105 -11.49 9.00 -4.85
CA GLY A 105 -12.26 7.78 -5.12
C GLY A 105 -12.38 7.47 -6.60
N ARG A 106 -12.69 8.47 -7.43
CA ARG A 106 -12.73 8.33 -8.89
C ARG A 106 -11.38 7.91 -9.47
N GLY A 107 -10.32 8.60 -9.04
CA GLY A 107 -8.96 8.33 -9.50
C GLY A 107 -8.49 6.92 -9.18
N LEU A 108 -8.79 6.42 -7.97
CA LEU A 108 -8.50 5.03 -7.58
C LEU A 108 -9.30 4.03 -8.43
N ALA A 109 -10.59 4.25 -8.63
CA ALA A 109 -11.43 3.37 -9.46
C ALA A 109 -10.95 3.30 -10.91
N LEU A 110 -10.55 4.44 -11.48
CA LEU A 110 -9.96 4.49 -12.83
C LEU A 110 -8.61 3.79 -12.91
N LEU A 111 -7.75 3.92 -11.89
CA LEU A 111 -6.48 3.22 -11.82
C LEU A 111 -6.70 1.71 -11.82
N HIS A 112 -7.58 1.21 -10.96
CA HIS A 112 -7.94 -0.21 -10.89
C HIS A 112 -8.51 -0.72 -12.22
N ARG A 113 -9.47 0.02 -12.83
CA ARG A 113 -10.12 -0.38 -14.08
C ARG A 113 -9.14 -0.39 -15.25
N ARG A 114 -8.34 0.66 -15.42
CA ARG A 114 -7.35 0.74 -16.49
C ARG A 114 -6.30 -0.35 -16.41
N SER A 115 -5.85 -0.67 -15.19
CA SER A 115 -4.91 -1.77 -15.00
C SER A 115 -5.58 -3.13 -15.25
N ALA A 116 -6.84 -3.34 -14.86
CA ALA A 116 -7.57 -4.56 -15.18
C ALA A 116 -7.73 -4.75 -16.70
N ASP A 117 -7.96 -3.66 -17.44
CA ASP A 117 -8.08 -3.67 -18.91
C ASP A 117 -6.75 -3.98 -19.63
N ALA A 118 -5.61 -4.04 -18.90
CA ALA A 118 -4.31 -4.41 -19.45
C ALA A 118 -4.17 -5.88 -19.86
N GLY A 119 -5.14 -6.72 -19.47
CA GLY A 119 -5.17 -8.13 -19.86
C GLY A 119 -4.20 -9.02 -19.10
N ILE A 120 -3.76 -8.62 -17.92
CA ILE A 120 -3.05 -9.50 -16.99
C ILE A 120 -4.06 -10.54 -16.46
N ASP A 121 -3.72 -11.81 -16.57
CA ASP A 121 -4.60 -12.94 -16.23
C ASP A 121 -4.18 -13.69 -14.95
N ARG A 122 -3.32 -13.07 -14.15
CA ARG A 122 -2.73 -13.66 -12.93
C ARG A 122 -2.58 -12.65 -11.81
N PHE A 123 -2.46 -13.15 -10.59
CA PHE A 123 -2.36 -12.39 -9.36
C PHE A 123 -0.98 -12.54 -8.75
N GLY A 124 -0.40 -11.46 -8.23
CA GLY A 124 0.92 -11.51 -7.60
C GLY A 124 1.82 -10.32 -7.95
N TRP A 125 3.13 -10.53 -7.80
CA TRP A 125 4.16 -9.54 -8.11
C TRP A 125 5.48 -10.21 -8.48
N ASP A 126 6.31 -9.53 -9.28
CA ASP A 126 7.56 -10.11 -9.80
C ASP A 126 8.65 -10.28 -8.75
N GLU A 127 8.69 -9.40 -7.75
CA GLU A 127 9.78 -9.34 -6.79
C GLU A 127 9.28 -9.31 -5.35
N GLU A 128 10.13 -9.78 -4.43
CA GLU A 128 9.92 -9.61 -3.00
C GLU A 128 9.71 -8.12 -2.67
N GLY A 129 8.72 -7.84 -1.84
CA GLY A 129 8.35 -6.50 -1.40
C GLY A 129 8.12 -6.42 0.09
N PHE A 130 7.52 -5.31 0.48
CA PHE A 130 7.23 -5.03 1.87
C PHE A 130 5.83 -4.41 2.02
N ILE A 131 5.18 -4.71 3.14
CA ILE A 131 4.01 -3.99 3.62
C ILE A 131 4.35 -3.40 4.99
N GLY A 132 4.58 -2.09 5.04
CA GLY A 132 5.24 -1.46 6.18
C GLY A 132 6.60 -2.11 6.43
N LEU A 133 6.82 -2.67 7.62
CA LEU A 133 8.05 -3.41 7.99
C LEU A 133 7.95 -4.92 7.73
N GLY A 134 6.77 -5.42 7.35
CA GLY A 134 6.53 -6.84 7.10
C GLY A 134 6.92 -7.27 5.68
N PRO A 135 7.34 -8.54 5.48
CA PRO A 135 7.65 -9.06 4.15
C PRO A 135 6.37 -9.24 3.33
N GLN A 136 6.48 -8.97 2.03
CA GLN A 136 5.45 -9.26 1.04
C GLN A 136 6.05 -10.16 -0.05
N PRO A 137 5.81 -11.50 0.01
CA PRO A 137 6.40 -12.44 -0.91
C PRO A 137 6.03 -12.21 -2.37
N ALA A 138 7.00 -12.43 -3.25
CA ALA A 138 6.85 -12.49 -4.70
C ALA A 138 6.12 -13.77 -5.14
N GLY A 139 5.70 -13.78 -6.41
CA GLY A 139 5.09 -14.93 -7.06
C GLY A 139 3.87 -14.55 -7.88
N TRP A 140 3.49 -15.44 -8.80
CA TRP A 140 2.34 -15.29 -9.67
C TRP A 140 1.49 -16.55 -9.67
N LEU A 141 0.18 -16.38 -9.51
CA LEU A 141 -0.79 -17.46 -9.50
C LEU A 141 -2.02 -17.05 -10.33
N THR A 142 -2.64 -17.99 -11.02
CA THR A 142 -3.79 -17.73 -11.89
C THR A 142 -5.13 -17.74 -11.19
N SER A 143 -5.22 -18.38 -10.01
CA SER A 143 -6.43 -18.43 -9.18
C SER A 143 -6.32 -17.37 -8.09
N TRP A 144 -7.36 -16.59 -7.89
CA TRP A 144 -7.38 -15.50 -6.91
C TRP A 144 -7.28 -16.01 -5.48
N GLY A 145 -8.13 -16.95 -5.10
CA GLY A 145 -8.12 -17.49 -3.74
C GLY A 145 -6.79 -18.18 -3.42
N HIS A 146 -6.20 -18.90 -4.40
CA HIS A 146 -4.88 -19.50 -4.25
C HIS A 146 -3.80 -18.42 -4.04
N ALA A 147 -3.82 -17.35 -4.85
CA ALA A 147 -2.87 -16.24 -4.71
C ALA A 147 -2.98 -15.55 -3.34
N PHE A 148 -4.19 -15.21 -2.92
CA PHE A 148 -4.40 -14.52 -1.65
C PHE A 148 -4.00 -15.39 -0.46
N VAL A 149 -4.39 -16.66 -0.43
CA VAL A 149 -4.04 -17.58 0.65
C VAL A 149 -2.53 -17.83 0.68
N THR A 150 -1.92 -18.14 -0.47
CA THR A 150 -0.50 -18.55 -0.53
C THR A 150 0.46 -17.39 -0.36
N LEU A 151 0.21 -16.25 -1.04
CA LEU A 151 1.14 -15.12 -1.08
C LEU A 151 0.89 -14.10 0.02
N ARG A 152 -0.29 -14.10 0.65
CA ARG A 152 -0.66 -13.08 1.64
C ARG A 152 -1.00 -13.66 3.01
N LEU A 153 -1.98 -14.57 3.13
CA LEU A 153 -2.39 -15.09 4.43
C LEU A 153 -1.36 -16.05 5.05
N THR A 154 -0.91 -17.04 4.31
CA THR A 154 -0.01 -18.08 4.84
C THR A 154 1.30 -17.52 5.39
N PRO A 155 2.03 -16.63 4.69
CA PRO A 155 3.26 -16.05 5.23
C PRO A 155 3.03 -15.26 6.51
N GLN A 156 1.94 -14.49 6.60
CA GLN A 156 1.60 -13.74 7.79
C GLN A 156 1.18 -14.65 8.96
N LEU A 157 0.49 -15.74 8.69
CA LEU A 157 0.11 -16.74 9.70
C LEU A 157 1.32 -17.54 10.19
N GLN A 158 2.31 -17.81 9.31
CA GLN A 158 3.59 -18.40 9.71
C GLN A 158 4.32 -17.50 10.71
N LEU A 159 4.40 -16.20 10.47
CA LEU A 159 4.93 -15.23 11.43
C LEU A 159 4.09 -15.20 12.71
N ALA A 160 2.78 -15.27 12.60
CA ALA A 160 1.87 -15.26 13.74
C ALA A 160 1.97 -16.51 14.64
N SER A 161 2.55 -17.60 14.14
CA SER A 161 2.83 -18.78 14.97
C SER A 161 3.74 -18.47 16.16
N THR A 162 4.61 -17.48 16.03
CA THR A 162 5.53 -17.04 17.10
C THR A 162 4.80 -16.46 18.32
N TRP A 163 3.56 -16.02 18.16
CA TRP A 163 2.74 -15.49 19.26
C TRP A 163 1.44 -16.28 19.51
N GLY A 164 1.38 -17.53 19.02
CA GLY A 164 0.38 -18.51 19.47
C GLY A 164 -0.68 -18.89 18.44
N VAL A 165 -0.60 -18.47 17.18
CA VAL A 165 -1.49 -18.97 16.14
C VAL A 165 -1.06 -20.38 15.73
N ALA A 166 -1.95 -21.37 15.90
CA ALA A 166 -1.72 -22.75 15.50
C ALA A 166 -2.06 -22.93 14.01
N LEU A 167 -1.07 -22.79 13.14
CA LEU A 167 -1.25 -22.82 11.69
C LEU A 167 -1.83 -24.13 11.17
N ASP A 168 -1.40 -25.26 11.76
CA ASP A 168 -1.90 -26.61 11.46
C ASP A 168 -3.43 -26.74 11.64
N LYS A 169 -3.99 -26.00 12.58
CA LYS A 169 -5.44 -25.98 12.84
C LYS A 169 -6.22 -25.05 11.88
N LEU A 170 -5.52 -24.30 11.05
CA LEU A 170 -6.12 -23.37 10.08
C LEU A 170 -6.20 -23.94 8.66
N GLU A 171 -5.57 -25.09 8.37
CA GLU A 171 -5.57 -25.68 7.03
C GLU A 171 -6.97 -25.83 6.42
N PRO A 172 -8.00 -26.36 7.14
CA PRO A 172 -9.34 -26.46 6.59
C PRO A 172 -9.97 -25.08 6.29
N LEU A 173 -9.70 -24.08 7.15
CA LEU A 173 -10.19 -22.72 6.94
C LEU A 173 -9.51 -22.06 5.74
N LEU A 174 -8.21 -22.23 5.56
CA LEU A 174 -7.47 -21.68 4.42
C LEU A 174 -7.94 -22.34 3.11
N ALA A 175 -8.18 -23.64 3.10
CA ALA A 175 -8.73 -24.34 1.95
C ALA A 175 -10.13 -23.84 1.59
N ALA A 176 -11.02 -23.67 2.58
CA ALA A 176 -12.35 -23.11 2.37
C ALA A 176 -12.28 -21.66 1.88
N THR A 177 -11.39 -20.84 2.45
CA THR A 177 -11.16 -19.45 2.01
C THR A 177 -10.72 -19.39 0.56
N GLN A 178 -9.77 -20.24 0.15
CA GLN A 178 -9.33 -20.33 -1.24
C GLN A 178 -10.50 -20.61 -2.18
N VAL A 179 -11.26 -21.68 -1.93
CA VAL A 179 -12.40 -22.07 -2.76
C VAL A 179 -13.44 -20.95 -2.84
N TRP A 180 -13.74 -20.32 -1.72
CA TRP A 180 -14.74 -19.25 -1.65
C TRP A 180 -14.31 -17.99 -2.43
N LEU A 181 -13.04 -17.58 -2.31
CA LEU A 181 -12.49 -16.46 -3.08
C LEU A 181 -12.37 -16.76 -4.57
N ASP A 182 -12.09 -18.03 -4.95
CA ASP A 182 -12.05 -18.43 -6.35
C ASP A 182 -13.41 -18.33 -7.03
N GLN A 183 -14.51 -18.52 -6.30
CA GLN A 183 -15.87 -18.35 -6.83
C GLN A 183 -16.23 -16.88 -7.13
N HIS A 184 -15.47 -15.93 -6.60
CA HIS A 184 -15.67 -14.50 -6.88
C HIS A 184 -15.20 -14.11 -8.28
N GLU A 185 -14.19 -14.80 -8.83
CA GLU A 185 -13.62 -14.58 -10.16
C GLU A 185 -13.28 -13.10 -10.46
N PRO A 186 -12.51 -12.39 -9.61
CA PRO A 186 -12.18 -11.00 -9.85
C PRO A 186 -11.23 -10.84 -11.03
N HIS A 187 -11.30 -9.69 -11.72
CA HIS A 187 -10.28 -9.32 -12.67
C HIS A 187 -9.02 -8.83 -11.94
N PRO A 188 -7.82 -9.38 -12.24
CA PRO A 188 -6.58 -8.85 -11.69
C PRO A 188 -6.41 -7.38 -12.03
N CYS A 189 -6.17 -6.55 -11.03
CA CYS A 189 -5.81 -5.14 -11.24
C CYS A 189 -4.64 -4.76 -10.33
N LEU A 190 -3.97 -3.67 -10.65
CA LEU A 190 -2.91 -3.14 -9.80
C LEU A 190 -3.54 -2.43 -8.60
N VAL A 191 -3.29 -2.93 -7.39
CA VAL A 191 -3.74 -2.30 -6.15
C VAL A 191 -2.62 -1.52 -5.49
N HIS A 192 -3.00 -0.54 -4.65
CA HIS A 192 -2.06 0.16 -3.76
C HIS A 192 -1.47 -0.81 -2.72
N GLY A 193 -2.28 -1.71 -2.19
CA GLY A 193 -1.89 -2.81 -1.30
C GLY A 193 -1.73 -2.45 0.17
N ASP A 194 -1.64 -1.15 0.52
CA ASP A 194 -1.62 -0.64 1.90
C ASP A 194 -2.43 0.66 2.00
N LEU A 195 -3.69 0.64 1.56
CA LEU A 195 -4.52 1.83 1.39
C LEU A 195 -5.31 2.19 2.67
N TRP A 196 -4.66 2.81 3.62
CA TRP A 196 -5.30 3.39 4.80
C TRP A 196 -5.20 4.92 4.79
N GLY A 197 -5.92 5.60 5.70
CA GLY A 197 -6.02 7.06 5.70
C GLY A 197 -4.70 7.82 5.88
N GLY A 198 -3.62 7.15 6.32
CA GLY A 198 -2.28 7.77 6.39
C GLY A 198 -1.54 7.79 5.06
N ASN A 199 -1.92 6.90 4.13
CA ASN A 199 -1.29 6.78 2.80
C ASN A 199 -2.10 7.47 1.69
N ALA A 200 -3.19 8.18 2.06
CA ALA A 200 -4.05 8.91 1.14
C ALA A 200 -4.33 10.33 1.64
N SER A 201 -4.32 11.30 0.74
CA SER A 201 -4.61 12.71 1.05
C SER A 201 -5.22 13.43 -0.15
N VAL A 202 -5.53 14.71 0.00
CA VAL A 202 -6.10 15.56 -1.06
C VAL A 202 -5.28 16.83 -1.19
N LEU A 203 -4.95 17.24 -2.41
CA LEU A 203 -4.30 18.52 -2.71
C LEU A 203 -5.27 19.68 -2.62
N ALA A 204 -4.75 20.90 -2.58
CA ALA A 204 -5.55 22.12 -2.57
C ALA A 204 -6.40 22.29 -3.85
N ASP A 205 -6.00 21.69 -4.96
CA ASP A 205 -6.73 21.67 -6.22
C ASP A 205 -7.79 20.56 -6.33
N GLY A 206 -7.95 19.76 -5.27
CA GLY A 206 -8.96 18.71 -5.15
C GLY A 206 -8.49 17.32 -5.58
N ARG A 207 -7.33 17.19 -6.26
CA ARG A 207 -6.80 15.89 -6.67
C ARG A 207 -6.44 15.03 -5.45
N GLY A 208 -6.72 13.74 -5.56
CA GLY A 208 -6.24 12.75 -4.61
C GLY A 208 -4.72 12.55 -4.70
N VAL A 209 -4.12 12.08 -3.61
CA VAL A 209 -2.70 11.66 -3.55
C VAL A 209 -2.61 10.32 -2.88
N LEU A 210 -1.80 9.40 -3.43
CA LEU A 210 -1.43 8.14 -2.79
C LEU A 210 0.09 8.05 -2.64
N ILE A 211 0.54 7.56 -1.49
CA ILE A 211 1.94 7.38 -1.10
C ILE A 211 2.13 6.04 -0.39
N ASP A 212 3.37 5.60 -0.21
CA ASP A 212 3.71 4.40 0.57
C ASP A 212 3.01 3.10 0.10
N PRO A 213 3.04 2.77 -1.19
CA PRO A 213 2.35 1.59 -1.69
C PRO A 213 3.07 0.28 -1.38
N ALA A 214 2.30 -0.79 -1.23
CA ALA A 214 2.71 -2.19 -1.21
C ALA A 214 2.11 -2.93 -2.42
N CYS A 215 2.41 -2.45 -3.63
CA CYS A 215 1.74 -2.84 -4.87
C CYS A 215 1.82 -4.33 -5.19
N TRP A 216 0.75 -4.84 -5.76
CA TRP A 216 0.66 -6.14 -6.43
C TRP A 216 -0.61 -6.22 -7.28
N TRP A 217 -0.66 -7.20 -8.16
CA TRP A 217 -1.87 -7.50 -8.95
C TRP A 217 -2.81 -8.35 -8.12
N ALA A 218 -4.00 -7.84 -7.87
CA ALA A 218 -4.96 -8.39 -6.92
C ALA A 218 -6.41 -8.12 -7.34
N ASP A 219 -7.34 -8.60 -6.52
CA ASP A 219 -8.70 -8.08 -6.50
C ASP A 219 -8.70 -6.64 -5.94
N ARG A 220 -9.33 -5.70 -6.65
CA ARG A 220 -9.50 -4.29 -6.23
C ARG A 220 -10.14 -4.14 -4.85
N GLU A 221 -10.92 -5.12 -4.43
CA GLU A 221 -11.61 -5.09 -3.14
C GLU A 221 -10.64 -5.15 -1.96
N VAL A 222 -9.39 -5.60 -2.15
CA VAL A 222 -8.34 -5.58 -1.11
C VAL A 222 -8.06 -4.15 -0.64
N ASP A 223 -7.88 -3.20 -1.57
CA ASP A 223 -7.69 -1.79 -1.22
C ASP A 223 -8.92 -1.21 -0.52
N LEU A 224 -10.10 -1.50 -1.03
CA LEU A 224 -11.34 -0.99 -0.46
C LEU A 224 -11.66 -1.56 0.93
N ALA A 225 -11.30 -2.82 1.18
CA ALA A 225 -11.39 -3.40 2.52
C ALA A 225 -10.48 -2.65 3.52
N MET A 226 -9.23 -2.34 3.10
CA MET A 226 -8.28 -1.61 3.93
C MET A 226 -8.76 -0.18 4.26
N THR A 227 -9.44 0.50 3.33
CA THR A 227 -10.00 1.85 3.60
C THR A 227 -11.00 1.85 4.76
N ARG A 228 -11.67 0.73 5.02
CA ARG A 228 -12.66 0.58 6.12
C ARG A 228 -12.01 0.14 7.44
N LEU A 229 -10.83 -0.49 7.40
CA LEU A 229 -10.21 -1.08 8.59
C LEU A 229 -9.76 -0.02 9.60
N PHE A 230 -9.06 1.02 9.14
CA PHE A 230 -8.51 2.07 9.99
C PHE A 230 -9.18 3.43 9.81
N GLY A 231 -10.17 3.52 8.91
CA GLY A 231 -10.88 4.75 8.61
C GLY A 231 -10.05 5.76 7.82
N GLY A 232 -10.52 7.02 7.84
CA GLY A 232 -9.86 8.12 7.13
C GLY A 232 -10.48 8.42 5.76
N PHE A 233 -11.41 7.58 5.28
CA PHE A 233 -12.13 7.77 4.02
C PHE A 233 -13.59 8.16 4.27
N SER A 234 -14.02 9.21 3.59
CA SER A 234 -15.38 9.77 3.72
C SER A 234 -16.36 9.07 2.76
N ALA A 235 -17.66 9.28 2.96
CA ALA A 235 -18.69 8.82 2.02
C ALA A 235 -18.42 9.30 0.59
N ARG A 236 -17.88 10.52 0.43
CA ARG A 236 -17.53 11.11 -0.87
C ARG A 236 -16.50 10.27 -1.64
N PHE A 237 -15.53 9.67 -0.95
CA PHE A 237 -14.59 8.74 -1.58
C PHE A 237 -15.32 7.54 -2.22
N TYR A 238 -16.22 6.90 -1.48
CA TYR A 238 -16.96 5.74 -1.98
C TYR A 238 -17.96 6.12 -3.08
N GLU A 239 -18.58 7.30 -3.02
CA GLU A 239 -19.42 7.83 -4.09
C GLU A 239 -18.62 8.00 -5.39
N GLY A 240 -17.42 8.60 -5.31
CA GLY A 240 -16.53 8.76 -6.46
C GLY A 240 -16.07 7.41 -7.04
N TYR A 241 -15.70 6.47 -6.18
CA TYR A 241 -15.30 5.13 -6.61
C TYR A 241 -16.45 4.39 -7.32
N GLN A 242 -17.65 4.38 -6.73
CA GLN A 242 -18.83 3.72 -7.27
C GLN A 242 -19.29 4.31 -8.60
N LEU A 243 -19.06 5.60 -8.85
CA LEU A 243 -19.40 6.22 -10.13
C LEU A 243 -18.60 5.62 -11.29
N GLU A 244 -17.29 5.40 -11.07
CA GLU A 244 -16.37 4.95 -12.13
C GLU A 244 -16.34 3.43 -12.30
N TRP A 245 -16.41 2.69 -11.21
CA TRP A 245 -16.40 1.22 -11.22
C TRP A 245 -17.22 0.63 -10.06
N PRO A 246 -18.53 0.45 -10.24
CA PRO A 246 -19.41 -0.06 -9.19
C PRO A 246 -18.92 -1.38 -8.58
N LEU A 247 -19.07 -1.52 -7.27
CA LEU A 247 -18.76 -2.74 -6.54
C LEU A 247 -19.90 -3.77 -6.67
N ASN A 248 -19.54 -5.04 -6.60
CA ASN A 248 -20.51 -6.12 -6.49
C ASN A 248 -21.25 -6.02 -5.15
N PRO A 249 -22.56 -6.23 -5.08
CA PRO A 249 -23.32 -6.22 -3.82
C PRO A 249 -22.78 -7.15 -2.73
N SER A 250 -22.14 -8.27 -3.09
CA SER A 250 -21.52 -9.21 -2.14
C SER A 250 -20.13 -8.78 -1.61
N TYR A 251 -19.65 -7.59 -2.00
CA TYR A 251 -18.36 -7.06 -1.53
C TYR A 251 -18.24 -7.04 -0.01
N ASP A 252 -19.30 -6.65 0.70
CA ASP A 252 -19.29 -6.54 2.16
C ASP A 252 -18.95 -7.86 2.88
N GLU A 253 -19.24 -9.00 2.24
CA GLU A 253 -18.95 -10.34 2.78
C GLU A 253 -17.44 -10.66 2.78
N ARG A 254 -16.64 -10.02 1.87
CA ARG A 254 -15.21 -10.30 1.70
C ARG A 254 -14.30 -9.38 2.51
N ILE A 255 -14.83 -8.28 3.03
CA ILE A 255 -14.04 -7.25 3.75
C ILE A 255 -13.21 -7.86 4.89
N GLU A 256 -13.85 -8.67 5.74
CA GLU A 256 -13.20 -9.27 6.92
C GLU A 256 -12.07 -10.22 6.52
N VAL A 257 -12.24 -10.96 5.41
CA VAL A 257 -11.25 -11.89 4.88
C VAL A 257 -10.03 -11.13 4.37
N TYR A 258 -10.24 -10.06 3.59
CA TYR A 258 -9.14 -9.23 3.08
C TYR A 258 -8.43 -8.49 4.21
N ASN A 259 -9.18 -7.93 5.15
CA ASN A 259 -8.62 -7.20 6.29
C ASN A 259 -7.82 -8.09 7.25
N LEU A 260 -8.05 -9.41 7.29
CA LEU A 260 -7.22 -10.32 8.09
C LEU A 260 -5.74 -10.25 7.70
N TYR A 261 -5.41 -10.09 6.41
CA TYR A 261 -4.02 -9.90 5.96
C TYR A 261 -3.36 -8.70 6.63
N HIS A 262 -4.03 -7.56 6.61
CA HIS A 262 -3.52 -6.32 7.21
C HIS A 262 -3.44 -6.41 8.73
N LEU A 263 -4.45 -7.00 9.37
CA LEU A 263 -4.46 -7.23 10.82
C LEU A 263 -3.30 -8.13 11.27
N LEU A 264 -3.04 -9.22 10.53
CA LEU A 264 -1.92 -10.12 10.79
C LEU A 264 -0.58 -9.39 10.66
N ASN A 265 -0.40 -8.60 9.60
CA ASN A 265 0.80 -7.79 9.42
C ASN A 265 1.01 -6.84 10.60
N HIS A 266 -0.02 -6.11 11.02
CA HIS A 266 0.05 -5.21 12.19
C HIS A 266 0.32 -5.98 13.49
N ALA A 267 -0.29 -7.14 13.69
CA ALA A 267 -0.06 -7.98 14.86
C ALA A 267 1.37 -8.52 14.92
N ASN A 268 1.95 -8.89 13.77
CA ASN A 268 3.32 -9.37 13.66
C ASN A 268 4.36 -8.28 13.92
N ILE A 269 4.07 -7.03 13.53
CA ILE A 269 4.99 -5.89 13.70
C ILE A 269 4.81 -5.23 15.08
N PHE A 270 3.58 -4.94 15.48
CA PHE A 270 3.28 -4.11 16.64
C PHE A 270 2.72 -4.89 17.85
N GLY A 271 2.21 -6.10 17.63
CA GLY A 271 1.61 -6.90 18.70
C GLY A 271 0.32 -6.29 19.26
N GLY A 272 0.20 -6.30 20.60
CA GLY A 272 -0.88 -5.61 21.33
C GLY A 272 -2.29 -6.06 20.93
N ALA A 273 -3.20 -5.10 20.81
CA ALA A 273 -4.62 -5.34 20.49
C ALA A 273 -4.85 -5.98 19.13
N TYR A 274 -3.91 -5.82 18.18
CA TYR A 274 -4.02 -6.42 16.85
C TYR A 274 -4.08 -7.95 16.90
N LYS A 275 -3.38 -8.59 17.85
CA LYS A 275 -3.45 -10.05 18.03
C LYS A 275 -4.88 -10.51 18.34
N GLN A 276 -5.58 -9.79 19.23
CA GLN A 276 -6.96 -10.11 19.56
C GLN A 276 -7.91 -9.87 18.38
N GLN A 277 -7.68 -8.82 17.59
CA GLN A 277 -8.46 -8.54 16.38
C GLN A 277 -8.28 -9.66 15.34
N CYS A 278 -7.05 -10.17 15.14
CA CYS A 278 -6.79 -11.32 14.28
C CYS A 278 -7.57 -12.57 14.74
N LEU A 279 -7.57 -12.88 16.03
CA LEU A 279 -8.32 -14.03 16.56
C LEU A 279 -9.84 -13.87 16.36
N THR A 280 -10.35 -12.67 16.52
CA THR A 280 -11.76 -12.35 16.25
C THR A 280 -12.08 -12.54 14.78
N ALA A 281 -11.26 -12.01 13.86
CA ALA A 281 -11.44 -12.16 12.41
C ALA A 281 -11.36 -13.63 11.97
N LEU A 282 -10.40 -14.40 12.49
CA LEU A 282 -10.30 -15.84 12.22
C LEU A 282 -11.56 -16.61 12.68
N ASN A 283 -12.14 -16.24 13.82
CA ASN A 283 -13.38 -16.87 14.28
C ASN A 283 -14.58 -16.47 13.41
N ALA A 284 -14.68 -15.22 12.98
CA ALA A 284 -15.72 -14.78 12.06
C ALA A 284 -15.61 -15.52 10.71
N MET A 285 -14.40 -15.67 10.16
CA MET A 285 -14.16 -16.46 8.95
C MET A 285 -14.57 -17.94 9.10
N ARG A 286 -14.29 -18.56 10.26
CA ARG A 286 -14.76 -19.92 10.53
C ARG A 286 -16.27 -20.03 10.49
N SER A 287 -16.98 -19.08 11.11
CA SER A 287 -18.45 -19.06 11.09
C SER A 287 -19.05 -18.79 9.73
N LEU A 288 -18.30 -18.12 8.84
CA LEU A 288 -18.73 -17.81 7.46
C LEU A 288 -18.48 -18.99 6.52
N LEU A 289 -17.37 -19.71 6.69
CA LEU A 289 -16.84 -20.61 5.66
C LEU A 289 -16.87 -22.10 6.05
N LEU A 290 -17.05 -22.42 7.32
CA LEU A 290 -17.12 -23.79 7.87
C LEU A 290 -18.40 -24.04 8.64
#